data_b6df367c002353053d4fc5880428dde8
#
_entry.id   b6df367c002353053d4fc5880428dde8
#
_cell.length_a   1.000
_cell.length_b   1.000
_cell.length_c   1.000
_cell.angle_alpha   90.00
_cell.angle_beta   90.00
_cell.angle_gamma   90.00
#
_symmetry.space_group_name_H-M   'P 1'
#
loop_
_entity.id
_entity.type
_entity.pdbx_description
1 polymer ?
#
loop_
_entity_poly.entity_id
_entity_poly.type
_entity_poly.pdbx_seq_one_letter_code
_entity_poly.pdbx_strand_id
1 'polypeptide(L)'
;AQGLILGPDGDKMSKSKGNVVDPNEVVDQYGADVLRTYVLFMGDYEKAAPWSESSVKGCKRFIDRIWNLQEIVTDSDEYSKELEASMHKLIKKVSEDIENMKFNTAIAAFMTVLNEIYDKGSITKGELKTLLILLNPFAPHVTEEEWSVLNFGGTVTAQSWPEYDEAKCVADSVEIVVQICGKIRARMNIDVSLSAEEVIALAKEDETIKAEIAGKNIVKELYVPGKLVNIVAK
;
A
#
# COMPACT_ATOMS: atom_id res chain seq x y z
N ALA A 1 -12.03 19.52 16.33
CA ALA A 1 -13.40 19.11 15.97
C ALA A 1 -13.29 17.85 15.13
N GLN A 2 -14.22 16.91 15.26
CA GLN A 2 -14.28 15.68 14.48
C GLN A 2 -15.55 15.70 13.63
N GLY A 3 -15.50 15.04 12.46
CA GLY A 3 -16.66 14.85 11.60
C GLY A 3 -17.68 13.89 12.20
N LEU A 4 -18.90 13.92 11.66
CA LEU A 4 -19.96 12.99 12.04
C LEU A 4 -19.97 11.79 11.09
N ILE A 5 -20.19 10.60 11.63
CA ILE A 5 -20.59 9.45 10.84
C ILE A 5 -22.09 9.57 10.57
N LEU A 6 -22.43 9.70 9.30
CA LEU A 6 -23.81 9.82 8.85
C LEU A 6 -24.41 8.43 8.57
N GLY A 7 -25.73 8.34 8.53
CA GLY A 7 -26.41 7.13 8.09
C GLY A 7 -26.12 6.75 6.63
N PRO A 8 -26.52 5.56 6.18
CA PRO A 8 -26.33 5.14 4.79
C PRO A 8 -27.02 6.04 3.76
N ASP A 9 -28.02 6.79 4.19
CA ASP A 9 -28.75 7.78 3.43
C ASP A 9 -28.04 9.15 3.32
N GLY A 10 -26.90 9.32 4.00
CA GLY A 10 -26.15 10.57 4.07
C GLY A 10 -26.70 11.59 5.08
N ASP A 11 -27.74 11.24 5.82
CA ASP A 11 -28.33 12.06 6.85
C ASP A 11 -27.75 11.75 8.24
N LYS A 12 -27.92 12.67 9.19
CA LYS A 12 -27.58 12.41 10.59
C LYS A 12 -28.38 11.22 11.11
N MET A 13 -27.67 10.26 11.72
CA MET A 13 -28.30 9.09 12.34
C MET A 13 -29.32 9.47 13.42
N SER A 14 -30.52 8.87 13.34
CA SER A 14 -31.60 9.08 14.28
C SER A 14 -32.47 7.83 14.37
N LYS A 15 -32.83 7.45 15.61
CA LYS A 15 -33.75 6.33 15.85
C LYS A 15 -35.09 6.52 15.15
N SER A 16 -35.59 7.75 15.09
CA SER A 16 -36.87 8.08 14.43
C SER A 16 -36.81 7.92 12.91
N LYS A 17 -35.63 8.04 12.30
CA LYS A 17 -35.41 7.82 10.86
C LYS A 17 -35.11 6.37 10.51
N GLY A 18 -34.77 5.52 11.50
CA GLY A 18 -34.39 4.13 11.25
C GLY A 18 -33.06 3.96 10.51
N ASN A 19 -32.21 4.99 10.47
CA ASN A 19 -30.92 5.01 9.74
C ASN A 19 -29.70 4.85 10.66
N VAL A 20 -29.93 4.41 11.90
CA VAL A 20 -28.87 4.17 12.89
C VAL A 20 -28.14 2.87 12.55
N VAL A 21 -26.80 2.90 12.58
CA VAL A 21 -25.93 1.73 12.55
C VAL A 21 -25.49 1.45 14.00
N ASP A 22 -25.78 0.27 14.51
CA ASP A 22 -25.32 -0.17 15.82
C ASP A 22 -23.89 -0.72 15.71
N PRO A 23 -22.90 -0.10 16.41
CA PRO A 23 -21.53 -0.60 16.41
C PRO A 23 -21.39 -2.04 16.89
N ASN A 24 -22.25 -2.50 17.83
CA ASN A 24 -22.18 -3.86 18.35
C ASN A 24 -22.55 -4.87 17.25
N GLU A 25 -23.59 -4.60 16.46
CA GLU A 25 -23.95 -5.48 15.34
C GLU A 25 -22.81 -5.58 14.31
N VAL A 26 -22.10 -4.47 14.06
CA VAL A 26 -20.94 -4.47 13.16
C VAL A 26 -19.78 -5.28 13.75
N VAL A 27 -19.51 -5.13 15.04
CA VAL A 27 -18.47 -5.90 15.74
C VAL A 27 -18.81 -7.39 15.76
N ASP A 28 -20.07 -7.75 16.03
CA ASP A 28 -20.50 -9.15 16.04
C ASP A 28 -20.40 -9.80 14.65
N GLN A 29 -20.62 -9.02 13.59
CA GLN A 29 -20.58 -9.52 12.21
C GLN A 29 -19.18 -9.55 11.60
N TYR A 30 -18.36 -8.53 11.86
CA TYR A 30 -17.09 -8.31 11.16
C TYR A 30 -15.86 -8.31 12.06
N GLY A 31 -16.05 -8.12 13.38
CA GLY A 31 -14.97 -7.94 14.34
C GLY A 31 -14.63 -6.49 14.64
N ALA A 32 -14.06 -6.25 15.82
CA ALA A 32 -13.75 -4.91 16.31
C ALA A 32 -12.68 -4.20 15.46
N ASP A 33 -11.65 -4.93 14.99
CA ASP A 33 -10.58 -4.35 14.17
C ASP A 33 -11.07 -3.88 12.80
N VAL A 34 -12.06 -4.55 12.24
CA VAL A 34 -12.68 -4.12 10.99
C VAL A 34 -13.42 -2.80 11.18
N LEU A 35 -14.22 -2.69 12.26
CA LEU A 35 -14.92 -1.44 12.58
C LEU A 35 -13.92 -0.30 12.84
N ARG A 36 -12.87 -0.54 13.65
CA ARG A 36 -11.82 0.44 13.94
C ARG A 36 -11.15 0.92 12.65
N THR A 37 -10.69 -0.03 11.83
CA THR A 37 -10.04 0.28 10.55
C THR A 37 -10.97 1.07 9.63
N TYR A 38 -12.25 0.68 9.54
CA TYR A 38 -13.23 1.38 8.71
C TYR A 38 -13.44 2.84 9.17
N VAL A 39 -13.67 3.06 10.46
CA VAL A 39 -13.90 4.41 11.00
C VAL A 39 -12.69 5.33 10.77
N LEU A 40 -11.47 4.79 10.85
CA LEU A 40 -10.25 5.54 10.61
C LEU A 40 -9.96 5.74 9.11
N PHE A 41 -10.50 4.87 8.24
CA PHE A 41 -10.27 4.90 6.80
C PHE A 41 -11.32 5.68 6.00
N MET A 42 -12.54 5.85 6.51
CA MET A 42 -13.69 6.37 5.76
C MET A 42 -13.53 7.80 5.23
N GLY A 43 -12.54 8.54 5.68
CA GLY A 43 -12.25 9.89 5.17
C GLY A 43 -11.40 10.74 6.11
N ASP A 44 -11.33 12.02 5.78
CA ASP A 44 -10.67 13.01 6.60
C ASP A 44 -11.40 13.11 7.97
N TYR A 45 -10.64 13.00 9.05
CA TYR A 45 -11.15 12.93 10.41
C TYR A 45 -12.04 14.11 10.80
N GLU A 46 -11.86 15.26 10.16
CA GLU A 46 -12.64 16.48 10.42
C GLU A 46 -13.94 16.57 9.62
N LYS A 47 -14.12 15.72 8.61
CA LYS A 47 -15.28 15.76 7.70
C LYS A 47 -16.32 14.72 8.06
N ALA A 48 -17.58 15.07 7.81
CA ALA A 48 -18.66 14.10 7.91
C ALA A 48 -18.60 13.13 6.71
N ALA A 49 -18.87 11.84 6.97
CA ALA A 49 -18.89 10.82 5.95
C ALA A 49 -20.06 9.84 6.15
N PRO A 50 -20.74 9.41 5.08
CA PRO A 50 -21.84 8.45 5.18
C PRO A 50 -21.30 7.04 5.44
N TRP A 51 -22.08 6.27 6.20
CA TRP A 51 -21.81 4.85 6.40
C TRP A 51 -21.90 4.09 5.08
N SER A 52 -20.93 3.22 4.82
CA SER A 52 -20.87 2.40 3.62
C SER A 52 -20.56 0.95 3.95
N GLU A 53 -21.54 0.08 3.83
CA GLU A 53 -21.41 -1.36 4.07
C GLU A 53 -20.38 -2.01 3.11
N SER A 54 -20.31 -1.54 1.87
CA SER A 54 -19.32 -2.04 0.90
C SER A 54 -17.89 -1.71 1.31
N SER A 55 -17.69 -0.55 1.94
CA SER A 55 -16.38 -0.13 2.46
C SER A 55 -16.00 -0.90 3.72
N VAL A 56 -16.96 -1.21 4.60
CA VAL A 56 -16.74 -2.14 5.75
C VAL A 56 -16.24 -3.49 5.25
N LYS A 57 -16.89 -4.08 4.23
CA LYS A 57 -16.44 -5.33 3.60
C LYS A 57 -15.06 -5.20 2.95
N GLY A 58 -14.71 -4.02 2.45
CA GLY A 58 -13.36 -3.72 1.97
C GLY A 58 -12.32 -3.80 3.09
N CYS A 59 -12.61 -3.19 4.25
CA CYS A 59 -11.77 -3.27 5.43
C CYS A 59 -11.67 -4.70 5.98
N LYS A 60 -12.76 -5.49 5.95
CA LYS A 60 -12.72 -6.90 6.32
C LYS A 60 -11.73 -7.68 5.44
N ARG A 61 -11.79 -7.51 4.13
CA ARG A 61 -10.82 -8.16 3.21
C ARG A 61 -9.38 -7.73 3.48
N PHE A 62 -9.16 -6.47 3.85
CA PHE A 62 -7.83 -5.98 4.24
C PHE A 62 -7.33 -6.71 5.50
N ILE A 63 -8.14 -6.78 6.56
CA ILE A 63 -7.80 -7.48 7.80
C ILE A 63 -7.56 -8.98 7.56
N ASP A 64 -8.39 -9.63 6.74
CA ASP A 64 -8.22 -11.04 6.36
C ASP A 64 -6.89 -11.28 5.61
N ARG A 65 -6.51 -10.36 4.74
CA ARG A 65 -5.22 -10.44 4.04
C ARG A 65 -4.04 -10.24 4.97
N ILE A 66 -4.15 -9.38 5.99
CA ILE A 66 -3.12 -9.27 7.03
C ILE A 66 -2.99 -10.61 7.74
N TRP A 67 -4.06 -11.18 8.25
CA TRP A 67 -4.05 -12.47 8.92
C TRP A 67 -3.42 -13.60 8.08
N ASN A 68 -3.66 -13.62 6.78
CA ASN A 68 -3.14 -14.66 5.89
C ASN A 68 -1.64 -14.49 5.57
N LEU A 69 -0.97 -13.41 5.99
CA LEU A 69 0.48 -13.25 5.79
C LEU A 69 1.28 -14.34 6.50
N GLN A 70 0.77 -14.91 7.59
CA GLN A 70 1.39 -16.03 8.28
C GLN A 70 1.63 -17.27 7.39
N GLU A 71 0.88 -17.40 6.28
CA GLU A 71 1.01 -18.53 5.34
C GLU A 71 2.21 -18.37 4.39
N ILE A 72 2.71 -17.13 4.21
CA ILE A 72 3.79 -16.81 3.27
C ILE A 72 5.01 -16.20 3.95
N VAL A 73 5.09 -16.27 5.28
CA VAL A 73 6.23 -15.75 6.05
C VAL A 73 7.45 -16.66 5.89
N THR A 74 8.63 -16.04 5.71
CA THR A 74 9.93 -16.70 5.60
C THR A 74 10.79 -16.42 6.82
N ASP A 75 11.72 -17.33 7.13
CA ASP A 75 12.55 -17.31 8.34
C ASP A 75 13.77 -16.39 8.19
N SER A 76 13.54 -15.08 8.01
CA SER A 76 14.58 -14.06 7.97
C SER A 76 14.15 -12.86 8.82
N ASP A 77 15.05 -12.34 9.65
CA ASP A 77 14.82 -11.11 10.42
C ASP A 77 15.20 -9.84 9.62
N GLU A 78 15.89 -9.98 8.48
CA GLU A 78 16.24 -8.88 7.59
C GLU A 78 15.12 -8.59 6.58
N TYR A 79 15.04 -7.35 6.11
CA TYR A 79 14.16 -7.01 4.99
C TYR A 79 14.70 -7.61 3.69
N SER A 80 13.80 -8.05 2.83
CA SER A 80 14.13 -8.45 1.47
C SER A 80 14.47 -7.22 0.63
N LYS A 81 15.37 -7.40 -0.34
CA LYS A 81 15.79 -6.30 -1.22
C LYS A 81 14.61 -5.65 -1.96
N GLU A 82 13.62 -6.47 -2.33
CA GLU A 82 12.44 -6.05 -3.08
C GLU A 82 11.50 -5.15 -2.25
N LEU A 83 11.41 -5.37 -0.93
CA LEU A 83 10.49 -4.64 -0.06
C LEU A 83 11.19 -3.63 0.85
N GLU A 84 12.53 -3.61 0.93
CA GLU A 84 13.26 -2.73 1.86
C GLU A 84 12.84 -1.26 1.71
N ALA A 85 12.83 -0.75 0.49
CA ALA A 85 12.44 0.64 0.23
C ALA A 85 10.97 0.91 0.59
N SER A 86 10.07 -0.03 0.27
CA SER A 86 8.64 0.10 0.58
C SER A 86 8.39 0.02 2.09
N MET A 87 9.14 -0.81 2.83
CA MET A 87 9.04 -0.89 4.29
C MET A 87 9.53 0.40 4.96
N HIS A 88 10.67 0.96 4.55
CA HIS A 88 11.15 2.25 5.08
C HIS A 88 10.20 3.41 4.76
N LYS A 89 9.63 3.45 3.54
CA LYS A 89 8.58 4.41 3.18
C LYS A 89 7.32 4.24 4.02
N LEU A 90 6.92 3.00 4.30
CA LEU A 90 5.75 2.71 5.12
C LEU A 90 5.95 3.22 6.54
N ILE A 91 7.11 2.93 7.18
CA ILE A 91 7.43 3.41 8.52
C ILE A 91 7.34 4.94 8.57
N LYS A 92 8.01 5.63 7.65
CA LYS A 92 7.98 7.09 7.54
C LYS A 92 6.55 7.61 7.39
N LYS A 93 5.83 7.09 6.40
CA LYS A 93 4.47 7.54 6.05
C LYS A 93 3.49 7.35 7.21
N VAL A 94 3.49 6.17 7.83
CA VAL A 94 2.58 5.87 8.94
C VAL A 94 2.90 6.73 10.16
N SER A 95 4.18 6.93 10.48
CA SER A 95 4.60 7.79 11.60
C SER A 95 4.13 9.23 11.39
N GLU A 96 4.42 9.82 10.24
CA GLU A 96 3.99 11.18 9.90
C GLU A 96 2.45 11.33 9.88
N ASP A 97 1.75 10.34 9.35
CA ASP A 97 0.28 10.36 9.26
C ASP A 97 -0.40 10.24 10.61
N ILE A 98 0.14 9.42 11.53
CA ILE A 98 -0.38 9.34 12.90
C ILE A 98 -0.22 10.68 13.63
N GLU A 99 0.95 11.31 13.54
CA GLU A 99 1.20 12.62 14.15
C GLU A 99 0.27 13.71 13.60
N ASN A 100 -0.06 13.63 12.32
CA ASN A 100 -0.94 14.58 11.65
C ASN A 100 -2.42 14.17 11.60
N MET A 101 -2.82 13.11 12.32
CA MET A 101 -4.20 12.59 12.37
C MET A 101 -4.74 12.18 10.99
N LYS A 102 -3.86 11.78 10.06
CA LYS A 102 -4.21 11.35 8.70
C LYS A 102 -4.34 9.83 8.59
N PHE A 103 -5.15 9.23 9.42
CA PHE A 103 -5.29 7.79 9.55
C PHE A 103 -5.71 7.09 8.25
N ASN A 104 -6.54 7.76 7.44
CA ASN A 104 -7.00 7.23 6.16
C ASN A 104 -5.83 7.04 5.17
N THR A 105 -4.87 7.95 5.12
CA THR A 105 -3.70 7.82 4.25
C THR A 105 -2.69 6.81 4.78
N ALA A 106 -2.56 6.68 6.11
CA ALA A 106 -1.78 5.60 6.73
C ALA A 106 -2.34 4.21 6.33
N ILE A 107 -3.66 4.02 6.45
CA ILE A 107 -4.31 2.75 6.06
C ILE A 107 -4.13 2.48 4.56
N ALA A 108 -4.23 3.50 3.71
CA ALA A 108 -3.96 3.36 2.28
C ALA A 108 -2.51 2.93 1.99
N ALA A 109 -1.53 3.43 2.76
CA ALA A 109 -0.14 3.01 2.64
C ALA A 109 0.05 1.52 3.00
N PHE A 110 -0.60 1.03 4.06
CA PHE A 110 -0.62 -0.42 4.37
C PHE A 110 -1.21 -1.24 3.22
N MET A 111 -2.31 -0.80 2.62
CA MET A 111 -2.94 -1.51 1.50
C MET A 111 -2.01 -1.59 0.29
N THR A 112 -1.22 -0.54 0.03
CA THR A 112 -0.23 -0.51 -1.06
C THR A 112 0.87 -1.53 -0.81
N VAL A 113 1.53 -1.49 0.35
CA VAL A 113 2.62 -2.43 0.69
C VAL A 113 2.10 -3.87 0.75
N LEU A 114 0.87 -4.08 1.24
CA LEU A 114 0.24 -5.40 1.24
C LEU A 114 0.06 -5.97 -0.18
N ASN A 115 -0.22 -5.14 -1.18
CA ASN A 115 -0.27 -5.59 -2.57
C ASN A 115 1.14 -6.00 -3.05
N GLU A 116 2.17 -5.21 -2.77
CA GLU A 116 3.56 -5.55 -3.14
C GLU A 116 4.02 -6.87 -2.50
N ILE A 117 3.65 -7.12 -1.23
CA ILE A 117 3.94 -8.38 -0.54
C ILE A 117 3.29 -9.56 -1.24
N TYR A 118 2.00 -9.44 -1.61
CA TYR A 118 1.29 -10.51 -2.31
C TYR A 118 1.78 -10.71 -3.75
N ASP A 119 2.17 -9.64 -4.43
CA ASP A 119 2.76 -9.73 -5.77
C ASP A 119 4.12 -10.43 -5.73
N LYS A 120 4.92 -10.19 -4.69
CA LYS A 120 6.16 -10.93 -4.41
C LYS A 120 5.91 -12.39 -3.98
N GLY A 121 4.78 -12.66 -3.31
CA GLY A 121 4.39 -13.99 -2.83
C GLY A 121 5.10 -14.44 -1.54
N SER A 122 5.81 -13.56 -0.84
CA SER A 122 6.46 -13.86 0.44
C SER A 122 6.71 -12.60 1.26
N ILE A 123 6.82 -12.76 2.58
CA ILE A 123 7.21 -11.71 3.53
C ILE A 123 8.21 -12.29 4.51
N THR A 124 9.24 -11.53 4.90
CA THR A 124 10.19 -11.97 5.94
C THR A 124 9.61 -11.74 7.35
N LYS A 125 10.15 -12.43 8.36
CA LYS A 125 9.80 -12.16 9.76
C LYS A 125 10.03 -10.70 10.14
N GLY A 126 11.16 -10.10 9.71
CA GLY A 126 11.49 -8.71 10.00
C GLY A 126 10.47 -7.75 9.40
N GLU A 127 10.08 -7.97 8.13
CA GLU A 127 9.04 -7.20 7.45
C GLU A 127 7.68 -7.35 8.15
N LEU A 128 7.28 -8.58 8.49
CA LEU A 128 6.00 -8.84 9.15
C LEU A 128 5.95 -8.23 10.55
N LYS A 129 7.01 -8.39 11.38
CA LYS A 129 7.09 -7.74 12.69
C LYS A 129 6.90 -6.23 12.58
N THR A 130 7.58 -5.59 11.65
CA THR A 130 7.45 -4.14 11.40
C THR A 130 6.03 -3.78 10.99
N LEU A 131 5.43 -4.52 10.05
CA LEU A 131 4.07 -4.30 9.59
C LEU A 131 3.05 -4.39 10.75
N LEU A 132 3.18 -5.43 11.59
CA LEU A 132 2.28 -5.64 12.73
C LEU A 132 2.43 -4.55 13.79
N ILE A 133 3.66 -4.09 14.10
CA ILE A 133 3.89 -2.99 15.05
C ILE A 133 3.23 -1.70 14.53
N LEU A 134 3.44 -1.35 13.27
CA LEU A 134 2.86 -0.15 12.67
C LEU A 134 1.33 -0.21 12.60
N LEU A 135 0.76 -1.38 12.36
CA LEU A 135 -0.69 -1.59 12.22
C LEU A 135 -1.40 -1.72 13.57
N ASN A 136 -0.70 -2.07 14.65
CA ASN A 136 -1.30 -2.33 15.96
C ASN A 136 -2.19 -1.20 16.49
N PRO A 137 -1.87 0.10 16.35
CA PRO A 137 -2.78 1.17 16.76
C PRO A 137 -4.14 1.15 16.05
N PHE A 138 -4.20 0.63 14.84
CA PHE A 138 -5.41 0.56 14.01
C PHE A 138 -6.21 -0.72 14.25
N ALA A 139 -5.52 -1.87 14.34
CA ALA A 139 -6.10 -3.20 14.41
C ALA A 139 -5.38 -4.07 15.47
N PRO A 140 -5.57 -3.76 16.77
CA PRO A 140 -4.78 -4.36 17.84
C PRO A 140 -5.01 -5.88 18.01
N HIS A 141 -6.24 -6.37 17.77
CA HIS A 141 -6.54 -7.78 18.05
C HIS A 141 -5.88 -8.71 17.02
N VAL A 142 -6.00 -8.42 15.73
CA VAL A 142 -5.39 -9.25 14.68
C VAL A 142 -3.88 -9.23 14.77
N THR A 143 -3.28 -8.07 15.07
CA THR A 143 -1.82 -7.94 15.16
C THR A 143 -1.25 -8.68 16.38
N GLU A 144 -1.88 -8.58 17.54
CA GLU A 144 -1.46 -9.32 18.73
C GLU A 144 -1.66 -10.83 18.56
N GLU A 145 -2.76 -11.26 17.95
CA GLU A 145 -3.03 -12.68 17.72
C GLU A 145 -2.02 -13.28 16.73
N GLU A 146 -1.76 -12.61 15.60
CA GLU A 146 -0.78 -13.07 14.62
C GLU A 146 0.64 -13.12 15.20
N TRP A 147 1.01 -12.11 15.99
CA TRP A 147 2.27 -12.08 16.74
C TRP A 147 2.42 -13.28 17.69
N SER A 148 1.35 -13.62 18.40
CA SER A 148 1.28 -14.76 19.31
C SER A 148 1.38 -16.09 18.58
N VAL A 149 0.61 -16.28 17.52
CA VAL A 149 0.58 -17.51 16.71
C VAL A 149 1.97 -17.79 16.09
N LEU A 150 2.66 -16.76 15.64
CA LEU A 150 4.00 -16.87 15.06
C LEU A 150 5.12 -16.93 16.10
N ASN A 151 4.79 -16.91 17.40
CA ASN A 151 5.73 -16.98 18.51
C ASN A 151 6.88 -15.95 18.43
N PHE A 152 6.56 -14.70 18.07
CA PHE A 152 7.54 -13.62 18.00
C PHE A 152 8.05 -13.14 19.37
N GLY A 153 7.40 -13.58 20.45
CA GLY A 153 7.78 -13.28 21.84
C GLY A 153 7.25 -11.94 22.35
N GLY A 154 6.80 -11.92 23.60
CA GLY A 154 6.17 -10.75 24.21
C GLY A 154 4.84 -10.39 23.51
N THR A 155 4.52 -9.11 23.47
CA THR A 155 3.33 -8.54 22.80
C THR A 155 3.77 -7.48 21.79
N VAL A 156 2.93 -7.20 20.79
CA VAL A 156 3.17 -6.10 19.83
C VAL A 156 3.25 -4.76 20.55
N THR A 157 2.35 -4.54 21.49
CA THR A 157 2.26 -3.30 22.30
C THR A 157 3.51 -3.01 23.11
N ALA A 158 4.32 -4.03 23.44
CA ALA A 158 5.57 -3.86 24.18
C ALA A 158 6.78 -3.59 23.27
N GLN A 159 6.61 -3.63 21.97
CA GLN A 159 7.69 -3.39 21.02
C GLN A 159 7.96 -1.89 20.84
N SER A 160 9.21 -1.56 20.52
CA SER A 160 9.57 -0.20 20.13
C SER A 160 9.01 0.12 18.74
N TRP A 161 8.60 1.39 18.55
CA TRP A 161 8.22 1.86 17.22
C TRP A 161 9.39 1.77 16.26
N PRO A 162 9.21 1.23 15.05
CA PRO A 162 10.31 1.05 14.13
C PRO A 162 10.81 2.39 13.58
N GLU A 163 12.13 2.44 13.34
CA GLU A 163 12.78 3.59 12.73
C GLU A 163 12.99 3.37 11.23
N TYR A 164 12.92 4.43 10.45
CA TYR A 164 13.21 4.38 9.03
C TYR A 164 14.56 5.03 8.71
N ASP A 165 15.19 4.55 7.64
CA ASP A 165 16.37 5.17 7.05
C ASP A 165 15.94 5.93 5.79
N GLU A 166 16.14 7.25 5.77
CA GLU A 166 15.78 8.10 4.64
C GLU A 166 16.51 7.69 3.35
N ALA A 167 17.75 7.24 3.46
CA ALA A 167 18.53 6.78 2.31
C ALA A 167 17.95 5.51 1.68
N LYS A 168 17.28 4.67 2.47
CA LYS A 168 16.63 3.45 2.01
C LYS A 168 15.19 3.65 1.51
N CYS A 169 14.64 4.84 1.70
CA CYS A 169 13.33 5.19 1.13
C CYS A 169 13.37 5.38 -0.40
N VAL A 170 14.52 5.40 -1.02
CA VAL A 170 14.64 5.48 -2.47
C VAL A 170 14.55 4.08 -3.05
N ALA A 171 13.58 3.83 -3.90
CA ALA A 171 13.53 2.57 -4.64
C ALA A 171 14.70 2.52 -5.64
N ASP A 172 15.46 1.43 -5.65
CA ASP A 172 16.54 1.22 -6.61
C ASP A 172 16.00 1.12 -8.05
N SER A 173 14.73 0.76 -8.23
CA SER A 173 14.10 0.61 -9.54
C SER A 173 12.72 1.25 -9.60
N VAL A 174 12.30 1.64 -10.80
CA VAL A 174 10.99 2.21 -11.08
C VAL A 174 10.43 1.62 -12.37
N GLU A 175 9.14 1.25 -12.37
CA GLU A 175 8.45 0.86 -13.60
C GLU A 175 8.19 2.08 -14.48
N ILE A 176 8.67 2.02 -15.71
CA ILE A 176 8.37 3.02 -16.73
C ILE A 176 7.58 2.42 -17.88
N VAL A 177 6.85 3.28 -18.57
CA VAL A 177 6.09 2.91 -19.77
C VAL A 177 6.90 3.25 -21.01
N VAL A 178 7.03 2.30 -21.95
CA VAL A 178 7.65 2.55 -23.25
C VAL A 178 6.57 2.76 -24.31
N GLN A 179 6.64 3.89 -24.99
CA GLN A 179 5.69 4.32 -26.02
C GLN A 179 6.39 4.41 -27.38
N ILE A 180 5.66 4.06 -28.44
CA ILE A 180 6.02 4.37 -29.82
C ILE A 180 4.96 5.29 -30.40
N CYS A 181 5.38 6.49 -30.84
CA CYS A 181 4.48 7.52 -31.35
C CYS A 181 3.30 7.82 -30.39
N GLY A 182 3.55 7.85 -29.07
CA GLY A 182 2.54 8.11 -28.03
C GLY A 182 1.65 6.94 -27.64
N LYS A 183 1.80 5.75 -28.26
CA LYS A 183 1.06 4.53 -27.90
C LYS A 183 1.92 3.63 -27.03
N ILE A 184 1.39 3.19 -25.88
CA ILE A 184 2.05 2.25 -24.97
C ILE A 184 2.28 0.93 -25.68
N ARG A 185 3.53 0.41 -25.63
CA ARG A 185 3.94 -0.85 -26.22
C ARG A 185 4.56 -1.83 -25.26
N ALA A 186 5.29 -1.31 -24.24
CA ALA A 186 5.91 -2.11 -23.22
C ALA A 186 5.88 -1.40 -21.88
N ARG A 187 6.15 -2.14 -20.81
CA ARG A 187 6.46 -1.66 -19.47
C ARG A 187 7.74 -2.33 -19.04
N MET A 188 8.62 -1.61 -18.39
CA MET A 188 9.89 -2.15 -17.91
C MET A 188 10.31 -1.53 -16.60
N ASN A 189 10.95 -2.31 -15.76
CA ASN A 189 11.61 -1.82 -14.56
C ASN A 189 13.02 -1.37 -14.91
N ILE A 190 13.37 -0.16 -14.52
CA ILE A 190 14.69 0.41 -14.72
C ILE A 190 15.28 0.82 -13.37
N ASP A 191 16.60 0.72 -13.24
CA ASP A 191 17.32 1.30 -12.11
C ASP A 191 17.23 2.84 -12.18
N VAL A 192 16.90 3.49 -11.05
CA VAL A 192 16.74 4.96 -10.99
C VAL A 192 18.08 5.71 -11.17
N SER A 193 19.20 5.02 -11.00
CA SER A 193 20.55 5.58 -11.21
C SER A 193 20.94 5.70 -12.68
N LEU A 194 20.20 5.03 -13.59
CA LEU A 194 20.50 5.05 -15.02
C LEU A 194 20.28 6.43 -15.64
N SER A 195 21.22 6.82 -16.48
CA SER A 195 21.09 8.02 -17.29
C SER A 195 19.97 7.90 -18.34
N ALA A 196 19.51 9.04 -18.86
CA ALA A 196 18.48 9.05 -19.90
C ALA A 196 18.88 8.22 -21.15
N GLU A 197 20.17 8.26 -21.50
CA GLU A 197 20.72 7.54 -22.65
C GLU A 197 20.68 6.01 -22.44
N GLU A 198 21.04 5.56 -21.22
CA GLU A 198 21.01 4.14 -20.86
C GLU A 198 19.58 3.61 -20.82
N VAL A 199 18.64 4.38 -20.25
CA VAL A 199 17.21 3.99 -20.22
C VAL A 199 16.63 3.86 -21.62
N ILE A 200 16.93 4.80 -22.51
CA ILE A 200 16.49 4.74 -23.92
C ILE A 200 17.12 3.55 -24.64
N ALA A 201 18.40 3.25 -24.37
CA ALA A 201 19.07 2.09 -24.96
C ALA A 201 18.39 0.78 -24.51
N LEU A 202 18.14 0.61 -23.19
CA LEU A 202 17.42 -0.53 -22.66
C LEU A 202 16.01 -0.67 -23.26
N ALA A 203 15.28 0.44 -23.39
CA ALA A 203 13.95 0.43 -23.97
C ALA A 203 13.95 -0.06 -25.44
N LYS A 204 15.01 0.23 -26.19
CA LYS A 204 15.17 -0.26 -27.57
C LYS A 204 15.58 -1.75 -27.66
N GLU A 205 16.09 -2.32 -26.58
CA GLU A 205 16.43 -3.75 -26.52
C GLU A 205 15.23 -4.65 -26.23
N ASP A 206 14.13 -4.11 -25.74
CA ASP A 206 12.88 -4.87 -25.55
C ASP A 206 12.39 -5.46 -26.87
N GLU A 207 12.04 -6.75 -26.87
CA GLU A 207 11.68 -7.50 -28.08
C GLU A 207 10.48 -6.87 -28.82
N THR A 208 9.48 -6.38 -28.10
CA THR A 208 8.30 -5.73 -28.67
C THR A 208 8.67 -4.41 -29.34
N ILE A 209 9.51 -3.63 -28.66
CA ILE A 209 9.97 -2.33 -29.16
C ILE A 209 10.88 -2.53 -30.37
N LYS A 210 11.84 -3.47 -30.30
CA LYS A 210 12.71 -3.84 -31.44
C LYS A 210 11.90 -4.19 -32.69
N ALA A 211 10.89 -5.03 -32.55
CA ALA A 211 10.05 -5.44 -33.66
C ALA A 211 9.29 -4.25 -34.29
N GLU A 212 8.82 -3.32 -33.47
CA GLU A 212 8.05 -2.18 -33.96
C GLU A 212 8.87 -1.06 -34.57
N ILE A 213 10.15 -0.89 -34.18
CA ILE A 213 11.06 0.11 -34.77
C ILE A 213 11.87 -0.46 -35.94
N ALA A 214 11.85 -1.77 -36.14
CA ALA A 214 12.59 -2.42 -37.23
C ALA A 214 12.23 -1.83 -38.60
N GLY A 215 13.25 -1.37 -39.34
CA GLY A 215 13.08 -0.75 -40.65
C GLY A 215 12.53 0.67 -40.67
N LYS A 216 12.31 1.29 -39.49
CA LYS A 216 11.84 2.67 -39.36
C LYS A 216 12.99 3.60 -39.02
N ASN A 217 12.87 4.87 -39.44
CA ASN A 217 13.81 5.92 -39.05
C ASN A 217 13.35 6.55 -37.74
N ILE A 218 14.19 6.49 -36.68
CA ILE A 218 13.91 7.14 -35.39
C ILE A 218 14.13 8.64 -35.54
N VAL A 219 13.07 9.42 -35.37
CA VAL A 219 13.09 10.87 -35.55
C VAL A 219 13.34 11.60 -34.23
N LYS A 220 12.81 11.04 -33.12
CA LYS A 220 12.93 11.66 -31.78
C LYS A 220 12.81 10.60 -30.72
N GLU A 221 13.62 10.76 -29.67
CA GLU A 221 13.55 9.98 -28.43
C GLU A 221 13.36 10.94 -27.25
N LEU A 222 12.46 10.61 -26.34
CA LEU A 222 12.16 11.41 -25.17
C LEU A 222 12.08 10.49 -23.95
N TYR A 223 12.87 10.78 -22.94
CA TYR A 223 12.74 10.16 -21.62
C TYR A 223 12.19 11.17 -20.61
N VAL A 224 11.14 10.78 -19.90
CA VAL A 224 10.62 11.52 -18.76
C VAL A 224 11.01 10.72 -17.51
N PRO A 225 11.92 11.22 -16.66
CA PRO A 225 12.47 10.48 -15.53
C PRO A 225 11.40 9.83 -14.66
N GLY A 226 11.58 8.53 -14.42
CA GLY A 226 10.69 7.74 -13.58
C GLY A 226 9.26 7.52 -14.12
N LYS A 227 8.98 7.88 -15.40
CA LYS A 227 7.62 7.79 -15.96
C LYS A 227 7.55 7.04 -17.29
N LEU A 228 8.22 7.54 -18.30
CA LEU A 228 8.09 6.97 -19.63
C LEU A 228 9.29 7.25 -20.56
N VAL A 229 9.47 6.34 -21.52
CA VAL A 229 10.22 6.59 -22.75
C VAL A 229 9.24 6.67 -23.92
N ASN A 230 9.37 7.68 -24.78
CA ASN A 230 8.61 7.77 -26.02
C ASN A 230 9.55 7.85 -27.24
N ILE A 231 9.44 6.87 -28.13
CA ILE A 231 10.21 6.78 -29.37
C ILE A 231 9.30 7.17 -30.54
N VAL A 232 9.68 8.18 -31.27
CA VAL A 232 8.98 8.61 -32.50
C VAL A 232 9.72 8.03 -33.68
N ALA A 233 9.13 7.03 -34.35
CA ALA A 233 9.69 6.37 -35.52
C ALA A 233 8.75 6.49 -36.74
N LYS A 234 9.32 6.73 -37.90
CA LYS A 234 8.61 6.88 -39.18
C LYS A 234 9.22 5.96 -40.24
#